data_f8863f3d3a7334b62b2be7fc1b14ea9b
#
_entry.id   f8863f3d3a7334b62b2be7fc1b14ea9b
#
_cell.length_a   1.000
_cell.length_b   1.000
_cell.length_c   1.000
_cell.angle_alpha   90.00
_cell.angle_beta   90.00
_cell.angle_gamma   90.00
#
_symmetry.space_group_name_H-M   'P 1'
#
loop_
_entity.id
_entity.type
_entity.pdbx_description
1 polymer ?
#
loop_
_entity_poly.entity_id
_entity_poly.type
_entity_poly.pdbx_seq_one_letter_code
_entity_poly.pdbx_strand_id
1 'polypeptide(L)'
;MKEDAISATPSAQHDWFIQSLVNVANVAPLSFGVTLQVSGLLVSGYLVSGKAYFEATGEQIIGGLQKNPELADQMRKMFATFESAYPNDPNQKDRPVPQFVHLQNARFYSTDGTPVPANAGVWWRGRISEISGIVVGILGVQE
;
A
#
# COMPACT_ATOMS: atom_id res chain seq x y z
N MET A 1 4.07 -9.02 26.73
CA MET A 1 3.90 -8.59 26.46
C MET A 1 3.84 -8.16 25.54
N LYS A 2 3.44 -7.98 25.05
CA LYS A 2 3.44 -7.49 24.43
C LYS A 2 3.02 -6.40 24.04
N GLU A 3 2.09 -6.12 24.45
CA GLU A 3 1.74 -4.90 24.26
C GLU A 3 2.84 -4.05 24.29
N ASP A 4 3.84 -4.47 24.73
CA ASP A 4 4.97 -3.77 24.74
C ASP A 4 5.41 -3.33 23.47
N ALA A 5 5.35 -4.12 22.48
CA ALA A 5 5.80 -3.73 21.18
C ALA A 5 4.99 -2.60 20.71
N ILE A 6 3.77 -2.54 21.07
CA ILE A 6 2.93 -1.50 20.62
C ILE A 6 3.25 -0.24 21.35
N SER A 7 3.30 -0.32 22.63
CA SER A 7 3.48 0.87 23.34
C SER A 7 4.85 1.41 23.24
N ALA A 8 5.77 0.58 22.94
CA ALA A 8 7.11 1.03 22.92
C ALA A 8 7.46 1.70 21.68
N THR A 9 6.71 1.64 20.73
CA THR A 9 7.12 2.24 19.61
C THR A 9 6.42 3.41 19.46
N PRO A 10 6.67 4.23 20.08
CA PRO A 10 6.03 5.30 20.01
C PRO A 10 6.50 6.21 19.05
N SER A 11 6.80 5.86 18.02
CA SER A 11 6.99 6.84 17.10
C SER A 11 5.67 7.48 17.02
N ALA A 12 5.52 8.60 17.45
CA ALA A 12 4.30 9.29 17.36
C ALA A 12 3.85 9.48 15.97
N GLN A 13 4.70 9.18 15.01
CA GLN A 13 4.36 9.40 13.65
C GLN A 13 3.72 8.22 13.00
N HIS A 14 3.63 7.08 13.65
CA HIS A 14 3.08 5.90 13.05
C HIS A 14 2.01 5.29 13.92
N ASP A 15 0.85 5.04 13.33
CA ASP A 15 -0.23 4.39 14.03
C ASP A 15 0.01 2.89 14.02
N TRP A 16 0.17 2.30 15.20
CA TRP A 16 0.39 0.87 15.30
C TRP A 16 -0.75 0.05 14.70
N PHE A 17 -1.97 0.60 14.72
CA PHE A 17 -3.11 -0.11 14.15
C PHE A 17 -2.95 -0.24 12.65
N ILE A 18 -2.60 0.85 11.98
CA ILE A 18 -2.39 0.82 10.54
C ILE A 18 -1.21 -0.09 10.22
N GLN A 19 -0.14 -0.04 11.02
CA GLN A 19 1.00 -0.90 10.79
C GLN A 19 0.63 -2.36 10.93
N SER A 20 -0.27 -2.69 11.86
CA SER A 20 -0.72 -4.07 12.04
C SER A 20 -1.52 -4.54 10.84
N LEU A 21 -2.41 -3.69 10.32
CA LEU A 21 -3.18 -4.05 9.14
C LEU A 21 -2.28 -4.26 7.92
N VAL A 22 -1.28 -3.42 7.77
CA VAL A 22 -0.34 -3.54 6.67
C VAL A 22 0.46 -4.83 6.80
N ASN A 23 0.86 -5.19 8.00
CA ASN A 23 1.55 -6.46 8.22
C ASN A 23 0.70 -7.64 7.77
N VAL A 24 -0.58 -7.64 8.12
CA VAL A 24 -1.48 -8.71 7.70
C VAL A 24 -1.56 -8.75 6.18
N ALA A 25 -1.72 -7.59 5.54
CA ALA A 25 -1.82 -7.56 4.09
C ALA A 25 -0.54 -8.03 3.41
N ASN A 26 0.62 -7.82 4.04
CA ASN A 26 1.89 -8.25 3.46
C ASN A 26 2.09 -9.76 3.53
N VAL A 27 1.48 -10.45 4.48
CA VAL A 27 1.72 -11.88 4.64
C VAL A 27 0.53 -12.77 4.30
N ALA A 28 -0.66 -12.20 4.21
CA ALA A 28 -1.85 -12.99 3.95
C ALA A 28 -2.36 -12.73 2.54
N PRO A 29 -2.90 -13.72 1.87
CA PRO A 29 -3.39 -13.54 0.51
C PRO A 29 -4.78 -12.93 0.52
N LEU A 30 -4.93 -11.79 1.17
CA LEU A 30 -6.21 -11.13 1.21
C LEU A 30 -6.03 -9.63 1.12
N SER A 31 -7.07 -8.98 0.72
CA SER A 31 -7.09 -7.54 0.68
C SER A 31 -8.43 -7.08 1.24
N PHE A 32 -8.48 -5.89 1.77
CA PHE A 32 -9.73 -5.37 2.29
C PHE A 32 -9.75 -3.86 2.12
N GLY A 33 -10.95 -3.32 2.06
CA GLY A 33 -11.13 -1.90 1.77
C GLY A 33 -10.83 -1.01 2.95
N VAL A 34 -10.16 0.07 2.69
CA VAL A 34 -9.89 1.09 3.71
C VAL A 34 -10.01 2.46 3.07
N THR A 35 -10.23 3.46 3.90
CA THR A 35 -10.19 4.84 3.48
C THR A 35 -9.25 5.57 4.44
N LEU A 36 -8.25 6.20 3.88
CA LEU A 36 -7.20 6.85 4.65
C LEU A 36 -7.29 8.36 4.48
N GLN A 37 -7.05 9.08 5.54
CA GLN A 37 -7.02 10.52 5.48
C GLN A 37 -5.57 10.96 5.37
N VAL A 38 -5.23 11.59 4.27
CA VAL A 38 -3.86 11.98 3.96
C VAL A 38 -3.85 13.41 3.46
N SER A 39 -3.26 14.30 4.23
CA SER A 39 -3.08 15.69 3.82
C SER A 39 -4.36 16.35 3.32
N GLY A 40 -5.43 16.13 4.02
CA GLY A 40 -6.69 16.77 3.65
C GLY A 40 -7.49 16.08 2.58
N LEU A 41 -6.98 15.00 2.03
CA LEU A 41 -7.71 14.21 1.05
C LEU A 41 -8.07 12.87 1.67
N LEU A 42 -9.09 12.25 1.11
CA LEU A 42 -9.41 10.88 1.48
C LEU A 42 -8.94 9.98 0.35
N VAL A 43 -8.24 8.92 0.70
CA VAL A 43 -7.76 7.95 -0.27
C VAL A 43 -8.45 6.63 0.04
N SER A 44 -9.25 6.13 -0.85
CA SER A 44 -10.04 4.93 -0.61
C SER A 44 -9.62 3.85 -1.58
N GLY A 45 -9.32 2.66 -1.10
CA GLY A 45 -8.89 1.56 -1.96
C GLY A 45 -8.74 0.28 -1.17
N TYR A 46 -8.19 -0.74 -1.82
CA TYR A 46 -8.01 -2.03 -1.18
C TYR A 46 -6.58 -2.19 -0.72
N LEU A 47 -6.42 -2.45 0.55
CA LEU A 47 -5.10 -2.64 1.14
C LEU A 47 -4.50 -3.93 0.61
N VAL A 48 -3.31 -3.86 0.06
CA VAL A 48 -2.65 -5.00 -0.54
C VAL A 48 -1.20 -5.04 -0.09
N SER A 49 -0.49 -6.11 -0.42
CA SER A 49 0.89 -6.25 -0.05
C SER A 49 1.79 -5.33 -0.86
N GLY A 50 2.93 -4.98 -0.32
CA GLY A 50 3.93 -4.25 -1.07
C GLY A 50 4.42 -5.05 -2.26
N LYS A 51 4.50 -6.38 -2.12
CA LYS A 51 4.92 -7.22 -3.22
C LYS A 51 3.96 -7.10 -4.40
N ALA A 52 2.65 -7.16 -4.15
CA ALA A 52 1.65 -7.03 -5.21
C ALA A 52 1.76 -5.66 -5.89
N TYR A 53 2.00 -4.62 -5.10
CA TYR A 53 2.15 -3.27 -5.65
C TYR A 53 3.33 -3.22 -6.61
N PHE A 54 4.49 -3.77 -6.21
CA PHE A 54 5.67 -3.69 -7.07
C PHE A 54 5.58 -4.61 -8.26
N GLU A 55 4.87 -5.73 -8.16
CA GLU A 55 4.63 -6.56 -9.32
C GLU A 55 3.78 -5.79 -10.35
N ALA A 56 2.71 -5.17 -9.91
CA ALA A 56 1.81 -4.49 -10.83
C ALA A 56 2.44 -3.24 -11.42
N THR A 57 3.09 -2.43 -10.61
CA THR A 57 3.68 -1.20 -11.12
C THR A 57 4.91 -1.50 -11.98
N GLY A 58 5.62 -2.57 -11.64
CA GLY A 58 6.73 -3.01 -12.48
C GLY A 58 6.26 -3.40 -13.86
N GLU A 59 5.16 -4.13 -13.94
CA GLU A 59 4.62 -4.53 -15.23
C GLU A 59 4.14 -3.33 -16.02
N GLN A 60 3.57 -2.35 -15.37
CA GLN A 60 3.15 -1.15 -16.07
C GLN A 60 4.34 -0.41 -16.69
N ILE A 61 5.42 -0.29 -15.96
CA ILE A 61 6.60 0.42 -16.46
C ILE A 61 7.27 -0.38 -17.56
N ILE A 62 7.45 -1.68 -17.35
CA ILE A 62 8.13 -2.53 -18.32
C ILE A 62 7.31 -2.61 -19.61
N GLY A 63 6.00 -2.64 -19.48
CA GLY A 63 5.13 -2.69 -20.65
C GLY A 63 5.30 -1.48 -21.56
N GLY A 64 5.77 -0.36 -21.03
CA GLY A 64 6.02 0.81 -21.86
C GLY A 64 7.40 0.81 -22.47
N LEU A 65 8.21 -0.21 -22.22
CA LEU A 65 9.58 -0.25 -22.71
C LEU A 65 9.78 -1.28 -23.82
N GLN A 66 8.76 -1.54 -24.59
CA GLN A 66 8.82 -2.60 -25.60
C GLN A 66 9.89 -2.34 -26.64
N LYS A 67 10.20 -1.08 -26.90
CA LYS A 67 11.20 -0.75 -27.89
C LYS A 67 12.60 -0.65 -27.33
N ASN A 68 12.77 -0.94 -26.05
CA ASN A 68 14.08 -0.87 -25.43
C ASN A 68 14.25 -2.08 -24.52
N PRO A 69 14.53 -3.25 -25.09
CA PRO A 69 14.59 -4.48 -24.29
C PRO A 69 15.68 -4.50 -23.25
N GLU A 70 16.76 -3.74 -23.47
CA GLU A 70 17.82 -3.73 -22.51
C GLU A 70 17.41 -2.98 -21.26
N LEU A 71 16.72 -1.86 -21.42
CA LEU A 71 16.21 -1.11 -20.30
C LEU A 71 15.10 -1.89 -19.61
N ALA A 72 14.26 -2.58 -20.38
CA ALA A 72 13.21 -3.42 -19.78
C ALA A 72 13.80 -4.48 -18.87
N ASP A 73 14.91 -5.09 -19.28
CA ASP A 73 15.57 -6.09 -18.45
C ASP A 73 16.13 -5.48 -17.17
N GLN A 74 16.71 -4.31 -17.26
CA GLN A 74 17.23 -3.64 -16.08
C GLN A 74 16.10 -3.29 -15.12
N MET A 75 14.97 -2.86 -15.64
CA MET A 75 13.82 -2.54 -14.79
C MET A 75 13.26 -3.80 -14.16
N ARG A 76 13.25 -4.90 -14.90
CA ARG A 76 12.74 -6.15 -14.36
C ARG A 76 13.57 -6.59 -13.15
N LYS A 77 14.88 -6.46 -13.26
CA LYS A 77 15.75 -6.82 -12.15
C LYS A 77 15.57 -5.89 -10.97
N MET A 78 15.40 -4.61 -11.23
CA MET A 78 15.22 -3.64 -10.17
C MET A 78 13.93 -3.92 -9.40
N PHE A 79 12.84 -4.17 -10.13
CA PHE A 79 11.56 -4.43 -9.47
C PHE A 79 11.55 -5.76 -8.74
N ALA A 80 12.30 -6.75 -9.22
CA ALA A 80 12.44 -8.01 -8.49
C ALA A 80 13.09 -7.77 -7.14
N THR A 81 14.04 -6.86 -7.08
CA THR A 81 14.67 -6.49 -5.81
C THR A 81 13.66 -5.83 -4.88
N PHE A 82 12.84 -4.94 -5.40
CA PHE A 82 11.82 -4.28 -4.59
C PHE A 82 10.82 -5.30 -4.04
N GLU A 83 10.42 -6.25 -4.86
CA GLU A 83 9.49 -7.28 -4.42
C GLU A 83 10.07 -8.12 -3.29
N SER A 84 11.35 -8.37 -3.34
CA SER A 84 11.98 -9.19 -2.32
C SER A 84 12.05 -8.51 -0.96
N ALA A 85 11.82 -7.21 -0.91
CA ALA A 85 11.75 -6.51 0.36
C ALA A 85 10.46 -6.82 1.12
N TYR A 86 9.51 -7.49 0.46
CA TYR A 86 8.23 -7.81 1.07
C TYR A 86 7.98 -9.31 1.05
N PRO A 87 8.78 -10.08 1.79
CA PRO A 87 8.55 -11.52 1.84
C PRO A 87 7.22 -11.79 2.51
N ASN A 88 6.51 -12.74 2.01
CA ASN A 88 5.19 -13.04 2.53
C ASN A 88 5.19 -14.28 3.42
N ASP A 89 6.26 -14.50 4.14
CA ASP A 89 6.36 -15.62 5.05
C ASP A 89 5.85 -15.18 6.44
N PRO A 90 4.70 -15.66 6.88
CA PRO A 90 4.17 -15.23 8.15
C PRO A 90 5.03 -15.69 9.34
N ASN A 91 5.94 -16.64 9.12
CA ASN A 91 6.79 -17.11 10.20
C ASN A 91 8.10 -16.37 10.29
N GLN A 92 8.33 -15.42 9.44
CA GLN A 92 9.57 -14.68 9.48
C GLN A 92 9.55 -13.74 10.66
N LYS A 93 10.48 -13.89 11.56
CA LYS A 93 10.46 -13.14 12.78
C LYS A 93 11.06 -11.76 12.70
N ASP A 94 11.99 -11.57 11.78
CA ASP A 94 12.68 -10.32 11.70
C ASP A 94 12.13 -9.36 10.68
N ARG A 95 10.85 -9.44 10.40
CA ARG A 95 10.28 -8.50 9.46
C ARG A 95 10.32 -7.10 10.02
N PRO A 96 10.81 -6.13 9.26
CA PRO A 96 10.80 -4.77 9.74
C PRO A 96 9.38 -4.24 9.88
N VAL A 97 9.21 -3.28 10.74
CA VAL A 97 7.93 -2.64 10.91
C VAL A 97 7.61 -1.88 9.64
N PRO A 98 6.43 -2.06 9.08
CA PRO A 98 6.11 -1.39 7.82
C PRO A 98 6.06 0.12 7.95
N GLN A 99 6.59 0.79 6.95
CA GLN A 99 6.60 2.24 6.90
C GLN A 99 5.69 2.76 5.80
N PHE A 100 5.26 1.89 4.90
CA PHE A 100 4.44 2.28 3.76
C PHE A 100 3.19 1.43 3.65
N VAL A 101 2.14 2.03 3.11
CA VAL A 101 0.89 1.32 2.86
C VAL A 101 0.67 1.31 1.36
N HIS A 102 0.11 0.24 0.85
CA HIS A 102 -0.13 0.09 -0.60
C HIS A 102 -1.59 -0.22 -0.83
N LEU A 103 -2.19 0.49 -1.78
CA LEU A 103 -3.59 0.27 -2.11
C LEU A 103 -3.73 -0.05 -3.60
N GLN A 104 -4.68 -0.93 -3.88
CA GLN A 104 -5.09 -1.23 -5.23
C GLN A 104 -6.43 -0.57 -5.47
N ASN A 105 -6.66 -0.14 -6.68
CA ASN A 105 -7.92 0.48 -7.07
C ASN A 105 -8.22 1.71 -6.22
N ALA A 106 -7.20 2.51 -5.97
CA ALA A 106 -7.34 3.67 -5.10
C ALA A 106 -7.94 4.85 -5.84
N ARG A 107 -8.81 5.56 -5.16
CA ARG A 107 -9.36 6.81 -5.66
C ARG A 107 -9.24 7.85 -4.59
N PHE A 108 -9.11 9.09 -5.02
CA PHE A 108 -8.92 10.19 -4.10
C PHE A 108 -10.19 11.02 -4.08
N TYR A 109 -10.61 11.48 -2.91
CA TYR A 109 -11.81 12.26 -2.75
C TYR A 109 -11.49 13.58 -2.08
N SER A 110 -11.96 14.66 -2.66
CA SER A 110 -11.83 15.94 -2.01
C SER A 110 -13.10 16.23 -1.23
N THR A 111 -13.23 17.42 -0.72
CA THR A 111 -14.37 17.74 0.13
C THR A 111 -15.69 17.75 -0.62
N ASP A 112 -15.68 17.89 -1.94
CA ASP A 112 -16.94 17.90 -2.68
C ASP A 112 -17.40 16.47 -3.04
N GLY A 113 -16.64 15.46 -2.66
CA GLY A 113 -17.06 14.08 -2.87
C GLY A 113 -16.81 13.50 -4.24
N THR A 114 -16.16 14.23 -5.12
CA THR A 114 -15.90 13.74 -6.46
C THR A 114 -14.64 12.88 -6.46
N PRO A 115 -14.75 11.63 -6.96
CA PRO A 115 -13.54 10.78 -6.96
C PRO A 115 -12.60 11.10 -8.11
N VAL A 116 -11.33 10.94 -7.87
CA VAL A 116 -10.30 11.09 -8.88
C VAL A 116 -9.37 9.89 -8.74
N PRO A 117 -9.15 9.12 -9.79
CA PRO A 117 -9.82 9.19 -11.09
C PRO A 117 -11.27 8.72 -11.00
N ALA A 118 -12.06 9.19 -11.92
CA ALA A 118 -13.48 8.89 -11.88
C ALA A 118 -13.81 7.50 -12.40
N ASN A 119 -13.06 7.03 -13.38
CA ASN A 119 -13.40 5.77 -14.04
C ASN A 119 -12.82 4.53 -13.38
N ALA A 120 -11.61 4.54 -13.06
CA ALA A 120 -10.95 3.36 -12.50
C ALA A 120 -9.94 3.82 -11.49
N GLY A 121 -9.71 3.03 -10.48
CA GLY A 121 -8.73 3.39 -9.49
C GLY A 121 -7.31 3.12 -9.96
N VAL A 122 -6.36 3.52 -9.15
CA VAL A 122 -4.94 3.37 -9.45
C VAL A 122 -4.26 2.63 -8.32
N TRP A 123 -3.05 2.17 -8.58
CA TRP A 123 -2.20 1.64 -7.51
C TRP A 123 -1.56 2.83 -6.80
N TRP A 124 -1.56 2.79 -5.48
CA TRP A 124 -1.07 3.92 -4.69
C TRP A 124 -0.17 3.44 -3.57
N ARG A 125 0.88 4.18 -3.32
CA ARG A 125 1.81 3.90 -2.25
C ARG A 125 1.98 5.16 -1.42
N GLY A 126 1.84 5.05 -0.12
CA GLY A 126 1.96 6.22 0.75
C GLY A 126 2.68 5.90 2.02
N ARG A 127 3.19 6.91 2.69
CA ARG A 127 3.87 6.72 3.95
C ARG A 127 2.87 6.62 5.07
N ILE A 128 3.01 5.65 5.93
CA ILE A 128 2.12 5.50 7.07
C ILE A 128 2.19 6.75 7.96
N SER A 129 3.37 7.36 8.06
CA SER A 129 3.52 8.54 8.91
C SER A 129 2.70 9.74 8.44
N GLU A 130 2.23 9.72 7.19
CA GLU A 130 1.43 10.83 6.67
C GLU A 130 -0.07 10.58 6.80
N ILE A 131 -0.48 9.48 7.37
CA ILE A 131 -1.88 9.16 7.51
C ILE A 131 -2.40 9.67 8.84
N SER A 132 -3.38 10.52 8.81
CA SER A 132 -3.93 11.11 10.01
C SER A 132 -5.20 10.41 10.50
N GLY A 133 -5.79 9.56 9.71
CA GLY A 133 -6.99 8.82 10.13
C GLY A 133 -7.29 7.69 9.21
N ILE A 134 -8.09 6.73 9.67
CA ILE A 134 -8.46 5.56 8.88
C ILE A 134 -9.88 5.14 9.17
N VAL A 135 -10.57 4.74 8.12
CA VAL A 135 -11.88 4.11 8.23
C VAL A 135 -11.78 2.78 7.50
N VAL A 136 -12.28 1.72 8.10
CA VAL A 136 -12.30 0.44 7.42
C VAL A 136 -13.51 0.44 6.51
N GLY A 137 -13.29 0.32 5.23
CA GLY A 137 -14.34 0.36 4.22
C GLY A 137 -13.94 1.23 3.05
N ILE A 138 -14.68 1.09 1.96
CA ILE A 138 -14.44 1.82 0.73
C ILE A 138 -15.48 2.92 0.60
N LEU A 139 -15.04 4.10 0.19
CA LEU A 139 -15.97 5.16 -0.13
C LEU A 139 -16.45 4.99 -1.55
N GLY A 140 -17.61 5.56 -1.82
CA GLY A 140 -18.03 5.69 -3.17
C GLY A 140 -19.29 5.02 -3.46
N VAL A 141 -19.30 4.30 -4.50
CA VAL A 141 -20.45 3.85 -5.02
C VAL A 141 -21.19 2.87 -4.24
N GLN A 142 -22.47 2.96 -4.15
CA GLN A 142 -23.20 2.02 -3.59
C GLN A 142 -23.72 1.16 -4.60
N GLU A 143 -23.67 -0.01 -4.48
CA GLU A 143 -24.10 -0.90 -5.47
C GLU A 143 -25.42 -1.43 -5.26
#